data_227fea4ecb36920a23abf8f5d81ae1d9
#
_entry.id   227fea4ecb36920a23abf8f5d81ae1d9
#
_cell.length_a   1.000
_cell.length_b   1.000
_cell.length_c   1.000
_cell.angle_alpha   90.00
_cell.angle_beta   90.00
_cell.angle_gamma   90.00
#
_symmetry.space_group_name_H-M   'P 1'
#
loop_
_entity.id
_entity.type
_entity.pdbx_description
1 polymer ?
#
loop_
_entity_poly.entity_id
_entity_poly.type
_entity_poly.pdbx_seq_one_letter_code
_entity_poly.pdbx_strand_id
1 'polypeptide(L)'
;DLAAASRPIKDSEYASLSALGDLRSAAAEQVIAIDGLAIIVNPDNPISSLSVEQVANLFAGEIRNWKALGGKDIPVELHARDDQSGTFDTFKELVLGAQGKTLAANAARYESNDQLSQIVSDRPGAIGFVGLASVGKARALAIADGDSQPMLPSTALVATEDYPLSRRLFFYANPAQQSEWTRTFLGFVHSAAGQAIVAQSG
;
A
#
# COMPACT_ATOMS: atom_id res chain seq x y z
N ASP A 1 21.79 12.23 5.02
CA ASP A 1 22.58 11.11 4.50
C ASP A 1 21.72 9.98 3.94
N LEU A 2 20.49 9.76 4.46
CA LEU A 2 19.51 8.78 3.99
C LEU A 2 18.14 9.42 3.83
N ALA A 3 17.44 9.06 2.76
CA ALA A 3 16.03 9.38 2.56
C ALA A 3 15.24 8.07 2.43
N ALA A 4 14.14 7.93 3.19
CA ALA A 4 13.20 6.83 3.05
C ALA A 4 12.12 7.20 2.02
N ALA A 5 11.79 6.27 1.13
CA ALA A 5 10.76 6.47 0.12
C ALA A 5 9.96 5.18 -0.09
N SER A 6 8.68 5.34 -0.40
CA SER A 6 7.76 4.23 -0.70
C SER A 6 7.51 4.04 -2.19
N ARG A 7 8.32 4.68 -3.03
CA ARG A 7 8.30 4.62 -4.49
C ARG A 7 9.67 4.96 -5.07
N PRO A 8 9.93 4.60 -6.32
CA PRO A 8 11.12 5.07 -7.04
C PRO A 8 11.17 6.61 -7.14
N ILE A 9 12.38 7.15 -7.23
CA ILE A 9 12.60 8.58 -7.47
C ILE A 9 11.98 9.01 -8.81
N LYS A 10 11.18 10.07 -8.80
CA LYS A 10 10.58 10.64 -10.03
C LYS A 10 11.63 11.33 -10.88
N ASP A 11 11.39 11.44 -12.20
CA ASP A 11 12.29 12.11 -13.14
C ASP A 11 12.57 13.57 -12.75
N SER A 12 11.55 14.29 -12.29
CA SER A 12 11.70 15.67 -11.82
C SER A 12 12.57 15.79 -10.56
N GLU A 13 12.44 14.85 -9.61
CA GLU A 13 13.27 14.79 -8.39
C GLU A 13 14.71 14.41 -8.75
N TYR A 14 14.87 13.38 -9.61
CA TYR A 14 16.18 12.93 -10.09
C TYR A 14 16.93 14.07 -10.78
N ALA A 15 16.26 14.83 -11.66
CA ALA A 15 16.85 15.96 -12.34
C ALA A 15 17.24 17.08 -11.37
N SER A 16 16.38 17.39 -10.37
CA SER A 16 16.66 18.45 -9.37
C SER A 16 17.77 18.10 -8.41
N LEU A 17 18.04 16.82 -8.19
CA LEU A 17 19.05 16.29 -7.26
C LEU A 17 20.33 15.80 -7.95
N SER A 18 20.52 16.12 -9.25
CA SER A 18 21.65 15.65 -10.07
C SER A 18 23.03 15.98 -9.48
N ALA A 19 23.14 17.04 -8.66
CA ALA A 19 24.36 17.39 -7.94
C ALA A 19 24.80 16.33 -6.89
N LEU A 20 23.89 15.45 -6.47
CA LEU A 20 24.18 14.36 -5.53
C LEU A 20 24.73 13.09 -6.22
N GLY A 21 24.87 13.11 -7.55
CA GLY A 21 25.30 11.97 -8.34
C GLY A 21 24.12 11.13 -8.88
N ASP A 22 24.42 9.92 -9.36
CA ASP A 22 23.41 9.02 -9.89
C ASP A 22 22.61 8.34 -8.77
N LEU A 23 21.47 8.95 -8.40
CA LEU A 23 20.57 8.42 -7.38
C LEU A 23 19.78 7.17 -7.83
N ARG A 24 19.88 6.75 -9.10
CA ARG A 24 19.32 5.50 -9.63
C ARG A 24 20.32 4.36 -9.68
N SER A 25 21.56 4.63 -9.29
CA SER A 25 22.57 3.59 -9.17
C SER A 25 22.26 2.62 -8.04
N ALA A 26 22.70 1.37 -8.16
CA ALA A 26 22.58 0.36 -7.10
C ALA A 26 23.26 0.76 -5.78
N ALA A 27 24.20 1.71 -5.82
CA ALA A 27 24.83 2.24 -4.62
C ALA A 27 23.97 3.28 -3.89
N ALA A 28 23.08 3.98 -4.61
CA ALA A 28 22.22 5.01 -4.09
C ALA A 28 20.81 4.50 -3.77
N GLU A 29 20.19 3.76 -4.69
CA GLU A 29 18.83 3.22 -4.57
C GLU A 29 18.88 1.82 -3.94
N GLN A 30 18.48 1.71 -2.69
CA GLN A 30 18.48 0.48 -1.93
C GLN A 30 17.04 0.04 -1.65
N VAL A 31 16.59 -1.06 -2.28
CA VAL A 31 15.32 -1.71 -1.94
C VAL A 31 15.49 -2.42 -0.60
N ILE A 32 14.71 -2.02 0.40
CA ILE A 32 14.84 -2.54 1.77
C ILE A 32 13.73 -3.53 2.14
N ALA A 33 12.57 -3.39 1.50
CA ALA A 33 11.41 -4.25 1.72
C ALA A 33 10.44 -4.17 0.53
N ILE A 34 9.52 -5.11 0.47
CA ILE A 34 8.33 -5.07 -0.38
C ILE A 34 7.12 -5.12 0.56
N ASP A 35 6.24 -4.13 0.44
CA ASP A 35 5.03 -3.98 1.25
C ASP A 35 3.80 -4.32 0.40
N GLY A 36 2.77 -4.88 1.02
CA GLY A 36 1.50 -5.24 0.39
C GLY A 36 0.31 -4.56 1.05
N LEU A 37 -0.56 -3.99 0.23
CA LEU A 37 -1.80 -3.37 0.66
C LEU A 37 -2.97 -4.32 0.49
N ALA A 38 -3.71 -4.61 1.56
CA ALA A 38 -4.94 -5.39 1.50
C ALA A 38 -6.17 -4.49 1.46
N ILE A 39 -7.07 -4.71 0.50
CA ILE A 39 -8.42 -4.16 0.51
C ILE A 39 -9.27 -5.11 1.35
N ILE A 40 -9.91 -4.58 2.38
CA ILE A 40 -10.64 -5.37 3.38
C ILE A 40 -12.11 -4.98 3.42
N VAL A 41 -12.95 -5.98 3.68
CA VAL A 41 -14.40 -5.83 3.87
C VAL A 41 -14.86 -6.60 5.09
N ASN A 42 -16.11 -6.37 5.49
CA ASN A 42 -16.77 -7.20 6.49
C ASN A 42 -16.78 -8.69 6.07
N PRO A 43 -16.53 -9.65 6.98
CA PRO A 43 -16.51 -11.08 6.66
C PRO A 43 -17.77 -11.58 5.95
N ASP A 44 -18.95 -11.01 6.27
CA ASP A 44 -20.25 -11.40 5.68
C ASP A 44 -20.58 -10.68 4.36
N ASN A 45 -19.66 -9.89 3.82
CA ASN A 45 -19.82 -9.28 2.50
C ASN A 45 -19.66 -10.38 1.43
N PRO A 46 -20.59 -10.57 0.49
CA PRO A 46 -20.53 -11.66 -0.49
C PRO A 46 -19.51 -11.40 -1.62
N ILE A 47 -19.02 -10.16 -1.78
CA ILE A 47 -18.05 -9.82 -2.82
C ILE A 47 -16.71 -10.48 -2.50
N SER A 48 -16.17 -11.27 -3.41
CA SER A 48 -14.90 -12.00 -3.25
C SER A 48 -13.71 -11.31 -3.93
N SER A 49 -13.98 -10.51 -4.96
CA SER A 49 -12.93 -9.83 -5.75
C SER A 49 -13.41 -8.50 -6.30
N LEU A 50 -12.47 -7.60 -6.54
CA LEU A 50 -12.68 -6.30 -7.20
C LEU A 50 -11.52 -6.03 -8.15
N SER A 51 -11.78 -5.23 -9.21
CA SER A 51 -10.68 -4.62 -9.96
C SER A 51 -10.13 -3.38 -9.23
N VAL A 52 -8.89 -2.98 -9.56
CA VAL A 52 -8.30 -1.72 -9.06
C VAL A 52 -9.21 -0.54 -9.39
N GLU A 53 -9.81 -0.52 -10.59
CA GLU A 53 -10.78 0.51 -10.99
C GLU A 53 -12.04 0.51 -10.10
N GLN A 54 -12.61 -0.66 -9.79
CA GLN A 54 -13.79 -0.75 -8.90
C GLN A 54 -13.46 -0.27 -7.49
N VAL A 55 -12.27 -0.60 -6.97
CA VAL A 55 -11.79 -0.08 -5.68
C VAL A 55 -11.68 1.44 -5.73
N ALA A 56 -11.07 2.00 -6.78
CA ALA A 56 -10.97 3.45 -6.95
C ALA A 56 -12.35 4.12 -7.01
N ASN A 57 -13.31 3.55 -7.75
CA ASN A 57 -14.68 4.07 -7.87
C ASN A 57 -15.43 4.04 -6.53
N LEU A 58 -15.24 2.99 -5.72
CA LEU A 58 -15.79 2.92 -4.36
C LEU A 58 -15.23 4.05 -3.50
N PHE A 59 -13.90 4.17 -3.42
CA PHE A 59 -13.26 5.16 -2.56
C PHE A 59 -13.39 6.60 -3.06
N ALA A 60 -13.66 6.81 -4.35
CA ALA A 60 -14.06 8.11 -4.89
C ALA A 60 -15.53 8.46 -4.60
N GLY A 61 -16.32 7.52 -4.04
CA GLY A 61 -17.75 7.72 -3.75
C GLY A 61 -18.64 7.67 -4.99
N GLU A 62 -18.17 7.15 -6.10
CA GLU A 62 -18.95 6.94 -7.32
C GLU A 62 -19.85 5.70 -7.19
N ILE A 63 -19.34 4.62 -6.58
CA ILE A 63 -20.12 3.45 -6.19
C ILE A 63 -20.48 3.58 -4.71
N ARG A 64 -21.76 3.75 -4.40
CA ARG A 64 -22.26 4.04 -3.05
C ARG A 64 -23.10 2.93 -2.43
N ASN A 65 -23.34 1.87 -3.17
CA ASN A 65 -24.14 0.72 -2.71
C ASN A 65 -23.53 -0.57 -3.27
N TRP A 66 -23.37 -1.56 -2.42
CA TRP A 66 -22.79 -2.85 -2.76
C TRP A 66 -23.54 -3.61 -3.85
N LYS A 67 -24.85 -3.35 -3.99
CA LYS A 67 -25.71 -3.94 -5.04
C LYS A 67 -25.18 -3.65 -6.46
N ALA A 68 -24.53 -2.50 -6.68
CA ALA A 68 -23.94 -2.15 -7.97
C ALA A 68 -22.81 -3.12 -8.40
N LEU A 69 -22.24 -3.84 -7.44
CA LEU A 69 -21.18 -4.83 -7.65
C LEU A 69 -21.68 -6.28 -7.44
N GLY A 70 -22.99 -6.50 -7.39
CA GLY A 70 -23.59 -7.82 -7.14
C GLY A 70 -23.64 -8.23 -5.66
N GLY A 71 -23.36 -7.30 -4.75
CA GLY A 71 -23.47 -7.51 -3.30
C GLY A 71 -24.87 -7.27 -2.74
N LYS A 72 -24.96 -7.17 -1.42
CA LYS A 72 -26.20 -6.87 -0.69
C LYS A 72 -26.68 -5.44 -1.01
N ASP A 73 -27.98 -5.17 -0.91
CA ASP A 73 -28.56 -3.84 -1.07
C ASP A 73 -28.36 -3.01 0.21
N ILE A 74 -27.11 -2.64 0.47
CA ILE A 74 -26.68 -1.82 1.61
C ILE A 74 -25.68 -0.74 1.16
N PRO A 75 -25.68 0.42 1.82
CA PRO A 75 -24.71 1.47 1.51
C PRO A 75 -23.26 1.03 1.73
N VAL A 76 -22.34 1.58 0.95
CA VAL A 76 -20.90 1.44 1.16
C VAL A 76 -20.46 2.45 2.23
N GLU A 77 -19.76 1.98 3.26
CA GLU A 77 -19.13 2.79 4.30
C GLU A 77 -17.62 2.80 4.06
N LEU A 78 -17.06 3.97 3.76
CA LEU A 78 -15.63 4.13 3.42
C LEU A 78 -14.79 4.38 4.67
N HIS A 79 -13.79 3.54 4.90
CA HIS A 79 -12.84 3.63 6.00
C HIS A 79 -11.42 3.72 5.44
N ALA A 80 -10.71 4.81 5.73
CA ALA A 80 -9.38 5.11 5.19
C ALA A 80 -8.40 5.42 6.32
N ARG A 81 -7.11 5.23 6.05
CA ARG A 81 -6.04 5.72 6.91
C ARG A 81 -5.94 7.25 6.81
N ASP A 82 -5.35 7.88 7.81
CA ASP A 82 -5.10 9.31 7.84
C ASP A 82 -4.06 9.77 6.79
N ASP A 83 -3.90 11.08 6.65
CA ASP A 83 -3.02 11.68 5.63
C ASP A 83 -1.52 11.53 5.93
N GLN A 84 -1.15 11.11 7.14
CA GLN A 84 0.25 10.87 7.53
C GLN A 84 0.65 9.39 7.41
N SER A 85 -0.30 8.54 7.01
CA SER A 85 -0.09 7.10 6.88
C SER A 85 0.61 6.73 5.57
N GLY A 86 1.75 6.05 5.66
CA GLY A 86 2.40 5.45 4.48
C GLY A 86 1.49 4.45 3.74
N THR A 87 0.57 3.77 4.46
CA THR A 87 -0.46 2.91 3.85
C THR A 87 -1.43 3.71 3.00
N PHE A 88 -1.81 4.94 3.45
CA PHE A 88 -2.64 5.83 2.64
C PHE A 88 -1.90 6.38 1.42
N ASP A 89 -0.62 6.74 1.55
CA ASP A 89 0.18 7.18 0.40
C ASP A 89 0.26 6.11 -0.68
N THR A 90 0.45 4.84 -0.27
CA THR A 90 0.41 3.69 -1.20
C THR A 90 -0.94 3.57 -1.90
N PHE A 91 -2.02 3.59 -1.12
CA PHE A 91 -3.37 3.49 -1.67
C PHE A 91 -3.65 4.64 -2.64
N LYS A 92 -3.26 5.85 -2.28
CA LYS A 92 -3.38 7.03 -3.13
C LYS A 92 -2.62 6.89 -4.44
N GLU A 93 -1.43 6.31 -4.41
CA GLU A 93 -0.59 6.13 -5.61
C GLU A 93 -1.11 4.99 -6.50
N LEU A 94 -1.24 3.78 -5.92
CA LEU A 94 -1.53 2.56 -6.67
C LEU A 94 -3.00 2.42 -7.09
N VAL A 95 -3.93 3.03 -6.35
CA VAL A 95 -5.36 2.89 -6.61
C VAL A 95 -5.97 4.17 -7.12
N LEU A 96 -5.97 5.24 -6.32
CA LEU A 96 -6.66 6.48 -6.71
C LEU A 96 -5.94 7.21 -7.83
N GLY A 97 -4.64 7.42 -7.71
CA GLY A 97 -3.82 8.14 -8.69
C GLY A 97 -3.72 7.43 -10.03
N ALA A 98 -3.59 6.09 -10.02
CA ALA A 98 -3.60 5.28 -11.23
C ALA A 98 -4.90 5.43 -12.04
N GLN A 99 -6.01 5.77 -11.39
CA GLN A 99 -7.32 5.97 -12.00
C GLN A 99 -7.73 7.46 -12.10
N GLY A 100 -6.82 8.39 -11.79
CA GLY A 100 -7.10 9.84 -11.83
C GLY A 100 -8.17 10.29 -10.83
N LYS A 101 -8.33 9.58 -9.71
CA LYS A 101 -9.36 9.81 -8.69
C LYS A 101 -8.80 10.37 -7.39
N THR A 102 -9.69 10.86 -6.55
CA THR A 102 -9.40 11.33 -5.20
C THR A 102 -10.32 10.67 -4.19
N LEU A 103 -9.87 10.56 -2.95
CA LEU A 103 -10.67 9.99 -1.87
C LEU A 103 -11.92 10.86 -1.62
N ALA A 104 -13.07 10.21 -1.48
CA ALA A 104 -14.32 10.88 -1.14
C ALA A 104 -14.23 11.56 0.24
N ALA A 105 -14.78 12.77 0.36
CA ALA A 105 -14.71 13.58 1.58
C ALA A 105 -15.41 12.95 2.79
N ASN A 106 -16.35 12.03 2.56
CA ASN A 106 -17.10 11.32 3.60
C ASN A 106 -16.41 10.05 4.10
N ALA A 107 -15.20 9.71 3.65
CA ALA A 107 -14.44 8.59 4.16
C ALA A 107 -13.98 8.85 5.60
N ALA A 108 -14.33 7.95 6.52
CA ALA A 108 -13.85 8.01 7.90
C ALA A 108 -12.34 7.73 7.96
N ARG A 109 -11.61 8.48 8.79
CA ARG A 109 -10.13 8.47 8.84
C ARG A 109 -9.63 7.88 10.16
N TYR A 110 -8.57 7.07 10.10
CA TYR A 110 -8.01 6.35 11.25
C TYR A 110 -6.48 6.39 11.26
N GLU A 111 -5.88 6.57 12.43
CA GLU A 111 -4.42 6.54 12.63
C GLU A 111 -3.87 5.12 12.67
N SER A 112 -4.67 4.12 13.08
CA SER A 112 -4.24 2.74 13.25
C SER A 112 -4.84 1.81 12.21
N ASN A 113 -4.02 0.92 11.63
CA ASN A 113 -4.47 -0.19 10.79
C ASN A 113 -5.41 -1.13 11.56
N ASP A 114 -5.05 -1.48 12.80
CA ASP A 114 -5.81 -2.43 13.60
C ASP A 114 -7.19 -1.89 13.97
N GLN A 115 -7.28 -0.59 14.32
CA GLN A 115 -8.54 0.07 14.57
C GLN A 115 -9.43 0.06 13.32
N LEU A 116 -8.86 0.39 12.16
CA LEU A 116 -9.58 0.38 10.89
C LEU A 116 -10.07 -1.05 10.56
N SER A 117 -9.22 -2.04 10.69
CA SER A 117 -9.58 -3.45 10.44
C SER A 117 -10.69 -3.93 11.37
N GLN A 118 -10.63 -3.60 12.67
CA GLN A 118 -11.67 -3.96 13.63
C GLN A 118 -13.02 -3.35 13.23
N ILE A 119 -13.06 -2.05 12.89
CA ILE A 119 -14.29 -1.37 12.49
C ILE A 119 -14.87 -1.97 11.22
N VAL A 120 -14.03 -2.30 10.23
CA VAL A 120 -14.48 -2.96 8.99
C VAL A 120 -15.05 -4.34 9.29
N SER A 121 -14.45 -5.10 10.21
CA SER A 121 -14.96 -6.41 10.59
C SER A 121 -16.34 -6.36 11.27
N ASP A 122 -16.69 -5.27 11.95
CA ASP A 122 -17.92 -5.12 12.73
C ASP A 122 -19.09 -4.52 11.93
N ARG A 123 -18.83 -3.93 10.74
CA ARG A 123 -19.81 -3.19 9.96
C ARG A 123 -20.09 -3.84 8.61
N PRO A 124 -21.32 -4.33 8.33
CA PRO A 124 -21.65 -5.05 7.09
C PRO A 124 -21.41 -4.27 5.78
N GLY A 125 -21.54 -2.94 5.82
CA GLY A 125 -21.35 -2.06 4.65
C GLY A 125 -19.92 -1.56 4.47
N ALA A 126 -19.01 -1.87 5.40
CA ALA A 126 -17.69 -1.28 5.44
C ALA A 126 -16.74 -1.87 4.39
N ILE A 127 -15.90 -0.99 3.85
CA ILE A 127 -14.69 -1.29 3.09
C ILE A 127 -13.55 -0.41 3.60
N GLY A 128 -12.36 -0.98 3.66
CA GLY A 128 -11.15 -0.29 4.08
C GLY A 128 -9.91 -0.81 3.38
N PHE A 129 -8.76 -0.24 3.71
CA PHE A 129 -7.45 -0.73 3.28
C PHE A 129 -6.45 -0.64 4.42
N VAL A 130 -5.60 -1.66 4.54
CA VAL A 130 -4.58 -1.80 5.59
C VAL A 130 -3.32 -2.45 5.01
N GLY A 131 -2.19 -2.37 5.71
CA GLY A 131 -1.06 -3.25 5.43
C GLY A 131 -1.46 -4.72 5.59
N LEU A 132 -0.87 -5.60 4.79
CA LEU A 132 -1.26 -7.02 4.74
C LEU A 132 -1.23 -7.71 6.12
N ALA A 133 -0.26 -7.38 6.97
CA ALA A 133 -0.16 -7.93 8.33
C ALA A 133 -1.32 -7.53 9.26
N SER A 134 -2.04 -6.45 8.94
CA SER A 134 -3.10 -5.88 9.79
C SER A 134 -4.52 -6.22 9.33
N VAL A 135 -4.72 -7.23 8.50
CA VAL A 135 -6.06 -7.65 8.03
C VAL A 135 -6.96 -8.06 9.20
N GLY A 136 -6.40 -8.67 10.24
CA GLY A 136 -7.11 -9.00 11.49
C GLY A 136 -8.32 -9.91 11.26
N LYS A 137 -9.49 -9.49 11.79
CA LYS A 137 -10.76 -10.22 11.65
C LYS A 137 -11.54 -9.84 10.38
N ALA A 138 -11.15 -8.78 9.69
CA ALA A 138 -11.75 -8.43 8.42
C ALA A 138 -11.35 -9.45 7.34
N ARG A 139 -12.05 -9.42 6.21
CA ARG A 139 -11.74 -10.30 5.09
C ARG A 139 -11.08 -9.51 3.96
N ALA A 140 -9.90 -9.95 3.52
CA ALA A 140 -9.24 -9.41 2.35
C ALA A 140 -9.96 -9.84 1.06
N LEU A 141 -10.02 -8.94 0.09
CA LEU A 141 -10.52 -9.21 -1.27
C LEU A 141 -9.39 -9.59 -2.21
N ALA A 142 -9.70 -10.43 -3.18
CA ALA A 142 -8.83 -10.62 -4.33
C ALA A 142 -8.89 -9.39 -5.24
N ILE A 143 -7.74 -8.94 -5.72
CA ILE A 143 -7.63 -7.75 -6.57
C ILE A 143 -7.14 -8.16 -7.96
N ALA A 144 -7.80 -7.61 -8.99
CA ALA A 144 -7.41 -7.72 -10.38
C ALA A 144 -6.92 -6.36 -10.90
N ASP A 145 -5.85 -6.36 -11.68
CA ASP A 145 -5.41 -5.19 -12.43
C ASP A 145 -5.66 -5.44 -13.93
N GLY A 146 -6.43 -4.54 -14.56
CA GLY A 146 -6.87 -4.71 -15.95
C GLY A 146 -7.59 -6.06 -16.15
N ASP A 147 -7.12 -6.82 -17.15
CA ASP A 147 -7.67 -8.13 -17.52
C ASP A 147 -7.04 -9.31 -16.76
N SER A 148 -6.24 -9.03 -15.71
CA SER A 148 -5.58 -10.08 -14.91
C SER A 148 -6.59 -10.89 -14.10
N GLN A 149 -6.20 -12.11 -13.71
CA GLN A 149 -6.99 -12.90 -12.75
C GLN A 149 -6.91 -12.23 -11.37
N PRO A 150 -8.03 -12.16 -10.61
CA PRO A 150 -8.02 -11.64 -9.26
C PRO A 150 -7.10 -12.46 -8.35
N MET A 151 -6.22 -11.78 -7.62
CA MET A 151 -5.27 -12.40 -6.69
C MET A 151 -5.55 -11.97 -5.25
N LEU A 152 -5.66 -12.94 -4.33
CA LEU A 152 -5.70 -12.65 -2.90
C LEU A 152 -4.32 -12.20 -2.44
N PRO A 153 -4.23 -11.16 -1.59
CA PRO A 153 -2.95 -10.77 -1.02
C PRO A 153 -2.36 -11.91 -0.18
N SER A 154 -1.09 -12.20 -0.40
CA SER A 154 -0.31 -13.11 0.42
C SER A 154 1.14 -12.65 0.46
N THR A 155 1.86 -13.00 1.53
CA THR A 155 3.29 -12.66 1.65
C THR A 155 4.10 -13.14 0.45
N ALA A 156 3.78 -14.32 -0.10
CA ALA A 156 4.47 -14.85 -1.27
C ALA A 156 4.24 -14.00 -2.52
N LEU A 157 2.99 -13.65 -2.84
CA LEU A 157 2.64 -12.84 -4.01
C LEU A 157 3.12 -11.38 -3.88
N VAL A 158 3.16 -10.85 -2.65
CA VAL A 158 3.74 -9.54 -2.37
C VAL A 158 5.26 -9.59 -2.57
N ALA A 159 5.95 -10.60 -2.06
CA ALA A 159 7.40 -10.74 -2.19
C ALA A 159 7.86 -10.92 -3.65
N THR A 160 7.03 -11.53 -4.52
CA THR A 160 7.31 -11.65 -5.95
C THR A 160 6.79 -10.48 -6.78
N GLU A 161 6.10 -9.52 -6.15
CA GLU A 161 5.43 -8.38 -6.79
C GLU A 161 4.36 -8.79 -7.83
N ASP A 162 3.87 -10.03 -7.76
CA ASP A 162 2.75 -10.50 -8.60
C ASP A 162 1.42 -9.91 -8.13
N TYR A 163 1.30 -9.56 -6.84
CA TYR A 163 0.09 -8.95 -6.30
C TYR A 163 -0.01 -7.48 -6.73
N PRO A 164 -1.15 -7.02 -7.32
CA PRO A 164 -1.24 -5.67 -7.92
C PRO A 164 -1.01 -4.51 -6.97
N LEU A 165 -1.26 -4.70 -5.68
CA LEU A 165 -1.08 -3.65 -4.66
C LEU A 165 0.18 -3.89 -3.83
N SER A 166 1.25 -4.37 -4.46
CA SER A 166 2.59 -4.46 -3.90
C SER A 166 3.42 -3.23 -4.26
N ARG A 167 4.33 -2.84 -3.38
CA ARG A 167 5.29 -1.76 -3.64
C ARG A 167 6.63 -2.02 -2.99
N ARG A 168 7.69 -1.53 -3.60
CA ARG A 168 9.02 -1.50 -3.00
C ARG A 168 9.18 -0.32 -2.06
N LEU A 169 9.85 -0.56 -0.95
CA LEU A 169 10.30 0.46 -0.02
C LEU A 169 11.80 0.69 -0.23
N PHE A 170 12.22 1.94 -0.25
CA PHE A 170 13.56 2.33 -0.59
C PHE A 170 14.25 3.14 0.51
N PHE A 171 15.56 2.96 0.63
CA PHE A 171 16.45 3.98 1.14
C PHE A 171 17.27 4.54 -0.02
N TYR A 172 17.32 5.87 -0.10
CA TYR A 172 18.21 6.60 -1.00
C TYR A 172 19.38 7.16 -0.18
N ALA A 173 20.59 6.81 -0.58
CA ALA A 173 21.82 7.30 0.00
C ALA A 173 22.56 8.19 -1.00
N ASN A 174 23.23 9.26 -0.54
CA ASN A 174 24.12 10.02 -1.41
C ASN A 174 25.37 9.19 -1.74
N PRO A 175 25.59 8.72 -2.97
CA PRO A 175 26.72 7.84 -3.30
C PRO A 175 28.08 8.53 -3.15
N ALA A 176 28.13 9.87 -3.28
CA ALA A 176 29.36 10.64 -3.17
C ALA A 176 29.79 10.95 -1.72
N GLN A 177 28.86 10.86 -0.75
CA GLN A 177 29.08 11.31 0.64
C GLN A 177 28.46 10.35 1.67
N GLN A 178 28.54 9.05 1.45
CA GLN A 178 28.09 8.09 2.46
C GLN A 178 29.05 8.05 3.66
N SER A 179 28.51 8.36 4.85
CA SER A 179 29.26 8.17 6.09
C SER A 179 29.46 6.69 6.39
N GLU A 180 30.42 6.35 7.24
CA GLU A 180 30.62 4.98 7.72
C GLU A 180 29.37 4.44 8.43
N TRP A 181 28.68 5.29 9.19
CA TRP A 181 27.42 4.95 9.85
C TRP A 181 26.31 4.61 8.86
N THR A 182 26.19 5.36 7.77
CA THR A 182 25.22 5.08 6.71
C THR A 182 25.48 3.72 6.07
N ARG A 183 26.76 3.40 5.74
CA ARG A 183 27.13 2.11 5.18
C ARG A 183 26.87 0.96 6.13
N THR A 184 27.23 1.13 7.41
CA THR A 184 27.00 0.13 8.46
C THR A 184 25.51 -0.13 8.66
N PHE A 185 24.68 0.93 8.71
CA PHE A 185 23.23 0.81 8.83
C PHE A 185 22.59 0.10 7.63
N LEU A 186 22.94 0.49 6.40
CA LEU A 186 22.45 -0.20 5.20
C LEU A 186 22.90 -1.66 5.15
N GLY A 187 24.15 -1.94 5.52
CA GLY A 187 24.65 -3.30 5.66
C GLY A 187 23.86 -4.12 6.69
N PHE A 188 23.48 -3.50 7.82
CA PHE A 188 22.61 -4.15 8.81
C PHE A 188 21.20 -4.40 8.24
N VAL A 189 20.59 -3.42 7.59
CA VAL A 189 19.24 -3.56 7.00
C VAL A 189 19.19 -4.72 6.01
N HIS A 190 20.23 -4.90 5.18
CA HIS A 190 20.31 -6.00 4.22
C HIS A 190 20.80 -7.33 4.82
N SER A 191 21.21 -7.35 6.08
CA SER A 191 21.59 -8.59 6.76
C SER A 191 20.38 -9.46 7.09
N ALA A 192 20.64 -10.77 7.34
CA ALA A 192 19.58 -11.68 7.79
C ALA A 192 18.86 -11.18 9.06
N ALA A 193 19.61 -10.56 10.00
CA ALA A 193 19.04 -9.99 11.21
C ALA A 193 18.15 -8.78 10.93
N GLY A 194 18.59 -7.85 10.06
CA GLY A 194 17.80 -6.69 9.64
C GLY A 194 16.54 -7.11 8.88
N GLN A 195 16.66 -8.03 7.93
CA GLN A 195 15.51 -8.55 7.17
C GLN A 195 14.51 -9.34 8.05
N ALA A 196 14.98 -10.01 9.11
CA ALA A 196 14.07 -10.61 10.09
C ALA A 196 13.23 -9.57 10.83
N ILE A 197 13.79 -8.40 11.14
CA ILE A 197 13.05 -7.28 11.75
C ILE A 197 12.05 -6.71 10.75
N VAL A 198 12.45 -6.49 9.50
CA VAL A 198 11.55 -6.03 8.42
C VAL A 198 10.36 -6.97 8.29
N ALA A 199 10.57 -8.28 8.22
CA ALA A 199 9.51 -9.28 8.11
C ALA A 199 8.55 -9.32 9.33
N GLN A 200 9.02 -8.90 10.52
CA GLN A 200 8.18 -8.79 11.72
C GLN A 200 7.36 -7.48 11.77
N SER A 201 7.77 -6.49 11.02
CA SER A 201 7.11 -5.18 10.98
C SER A 201 5.88 -5.15 10.05
N GLY A 202 5.68 -6.18 9.22
CA GLY A 202 4.53 -6.38 8.34
C GLY A 202 4.88 -6.20 6.89
#